data_282b673025211490bb1fdc4b6d93e3ac
#
_entry.id   282b673025211490bb1fdc4b6d93e3ac
#
_cell.length_a   1.000
_cell.length_b   1.000
_cell.length_c   1.000
_cell.angle_alpha   90.00
_cell.angle_beta   90.00
_cell.angle_gamma   90.00
#
_symmetry.space_group_name_H-M   'P 1'
#
loop_
_entity.id
_entity.type
_entity.pdbx_description
1 polymer ?
#
loop_
_entity_poly.entity_id
_entity_poly.type
_entity_poly.pdbx_seq_one_letter_code
_entity_poly.pdbx_strand_id
1 'polypeptide(L)'
;MNKLFVYGTLKRQYSRNSILGAASFIKETQTLPLYTMIDLGAFPGILDSGRSVIYGEVYEVDNSVLEMCDLIEGHPNFYKRKLVKLEKGIKAEAYFLPKSRYNSYPVIESGLW
;
A
#
# COMPACT_ATOMS: atom_id res chain seq x y z
N MET A 1 1.89 -16.87 -7.55
CA MET A 1 2.53 -15.75 -6.82
C MET A 1 1.68 -14.50 -6.90
N ASN A 2 1.77 -13.66 -5.88
CA ASN A 2 0.98 -12.43 -5.78
C ASN A 2 1.90 -11.23 -5.89
N LYS A 3 1.38 -10.12 -6.45
CA LYS A 3 2.10 -8.85 -6.45
C LYS A 3 1.47 -7.91 -5.43
N LEU A 4 2.29 -7.38 -4.54
CA LEU A 4 1.88 -6.46 -3.50
C LEU A 4 2.56 -5.11 -3.70
N PHE A 5 1.75 -4.05 -3.76
CA PHE A 5 2.24 -2.68 -3.85
C PHE A 5 2.25 -2.10 -2.43
N VAL A 6 3.42 -1.70 -1.97
CA VAL A 6 3.60 -1.13 -0.64
C VAL A 6 4.05 0.33 -0.76
N TYR A 7 3.44 1.18 0.05
CA TYR A 7 3.65 2.63 -0.06
C TYR A 7 4.06 3.28 1.27
N GLY A 8 4.12 2.49 2.33
CA GLY A 8 4.41 2.99 3.68
C GLY A 8 5.52 2.23 4.36
N THR A 9 5.26 1.77 5.59
CA THR A 9 6.29 1.16 6.44
C THR A 9 6.81 -0.19 5.95
N LEU A 10 6.15 -0.80 4.97
CA LEU A 10 6.64 -2.02 4.33
C LEU A 10 7.69 -1.76 3.26
N LYS A 11 7.88 -0.50 2.85
CA LYS A 11 8.91 -0.16 1.85
C LYS A 11 10.32 -0.42 2.39
N ARG A 12 11.29 -0.56 1.46
CA ARG A 12 12.69 -0.72 1.82
C ARG A 12 13.13 0.41 2.76
N GLN A 13 13.94 0.07 3.76
CA GLN A 13 14.47 0.98 4.77
C GLN A 13 13.45 1.48 5.79
N TYR A 14 12.20 1.00 5.72
CA TYR A 14 11.19 1.32 6.72
C TYR A 14 11.01 0.16 7.69
N SER A 15 10.36 0.47 8.82
CA SER A 15 10.37 -0.40 10.00
C SER A 15 9.80 -1.81 9.78
N ARG A 16 8.85 -1.96 8.85
CA ARG A 16 8.20 -3.26 8.61
C ARG A 16 8.71 -4.00 7.38
N ASN A 17 9.73 -3.48 6.71
CA ASN A 17 10.23 -4.11 5.49
C ASN A 17 10.72 -5.53 5.72
N SER A 18 11.21 -5.85 6.93
CA SER A 18 11.69 -7.19 7.26
C SER A 18 10.63 -8.28 7.06
N ILE A 19 9.34 -7.93 7.14
CA ILE A 19 8.25 -8.86 6.88
C ILE A 19 8.30 -9.38 5.45
N LEU A 20 8.82 -8.56 4.53
CA LEU A 20 8.96 -8.91 3.12
C LEU A 20 10.30 -9.57 2.80
N GLY A 21 11.06 -9.99 3.81
CA GLY A 21 12.41 -10.53 3.61
C GLY A 21 12.49 -11.73 2.68
N ALA A 22 11.43 -12.55 2.62
CA ALA A 22 11.35 -13.71 1.72
C ALA A 22 10.71 -13.37 0.37
N ALA A 23 10.29 -12.12 0.17
CA ALA A 23 9.66 -11.68 -1.06
C ALA A 23 10.70 -11.13 -2.04
N SER A 24 10.33 -11.08 -3.32
CA SER A 24 11.19 -10.54 -4.37
C SER A 24 10.79 -9.11 -4.68
N PHE A 25 11.71 -8.19 -4.49
CA PHE A 25 11.53 -6.80 -4.92
C PHE A 25 11.49 -6.78 -6.45
N ILE A 26 10.44 -6.18 -7.02
CA ILE A 26 10.32 -6.09 -8.48
C ILE A 26 10.78 -4.72 -8.96
N LYS A 27 10.16 -3.64 -8.46
CA LYS A 27 10.53 -2.30 -8.90
C LYS A 27 9.85 -1.23 -8.04
N GLU A 28 10.41 -0.04 -8.08
CA GLU A 28 9.70 1.16 -7.66
C GLU A 28 8.71 1.54 -8.75
N THR A 29 7.52 1.98 -8.36
CA THR A 29 6.49 2.37 -9.31
C THR A 29 5.49 3.32 -8.65
N GLN A 30 4.42 3.63 -9.37
CA GLN A 30 3.40 4.54 -8.89
C GLN A 30 2.03 4.14 -9.41
N THR A 31 1.00 4.61 -8.72
CA THR A 31 -0.38 4.37 -9.13
C THR A 31 -0.80 5.34 -10.21
N LEU A 32 -1.95 5.06 -10.82
CA LEU A 32 -2.69 6.08 -11.55
C LEU A 32 -3.20 7.14 -10.58
N PRO A 33 -3.56 8.36 -11.05
CA PRO A 33 -3.99 9.45 -10.16
C PRO A 33 -5.45 9.27 -9.70
N LEU A 34 -5.70 8.24 -8.91
CA LEU A 34 -7.05 7.83 -8.52
C LEU A 34 -7.24 7.75 -7.00
N TYR A 35 -6.23 8.10 -6.22
CA TYR A 35 -6.20 7.82 -4.79
C TYR A 35 -5.88 9.04 -3.96
N THR A 36 -5.98 8.89 -2.64
CA THR A 36 -5.57 9.91 -1.69
C THR A 36 -4.72 9.24 -0.62
N MET A 37 -3.55 9.80 -0.33
CA MET A 37 -2.73 9.34 0.79
C MET A 37 -3.02 10.21 2.01
N ILE A 38 -3.20 9.58 3.15
CA ILE A 38 -3.46 10.27 4.41
C ILE A 38 -2.40 9.90 5.44
N ASP A 39 -2.22 10.80 6.40
CA ASP A 39 -1.23 10.67 7.46
C ASP A 39 -1.93 10.30 8.76
N LEU A 40 -1.64 9.09 9.29
CA LEU A 40 -2.14 8.65 10.57
C LEU A 40 -1.12 8.88 11.71
N GLY A 41 -0.05 9.61 11.41
CA GLY A 41 1.01 9.92 12.36
C GLY A 41 2.19 8.97 12.21
N ALA A 42 2.09 7.74 12.70
CA ALA A 42 3.18 6.77 12.64
C ALA A 42 3.28 6.04 11.29
N PHE A 43 2.22 6.09 10.48
CA PHE A 43 2.15 5.40 9.19
C PHE A 43 1.07 6.03 8.31
N PRO A 44 1.11 5.79 6.99
CA PRO A 44 0.12 6.32 6.08
C PRO A 44 -1.00 5.33 5.81
N GLY A 45 -2.06 5.82 5.17
CA GLY A 45 -3.06 5.00 4.53
C GLY A 45 -3.40 5.57 3.17
N ILE A 46 -4.02 4.78 2.31
CA ILE A 46 -4.57 5.28 1.05
C ILE A 46 -6.06 5.02 0.99
N LEU A 47 -6.77 5.97 0.41
CA LEU A 47 -8.20 5.90 0.19
C LEU A 47 -8.45 5.63 -1.29
N ASP A 48 -9.46 4.81 -1.59
CA ASP A 48 -9.79 4.41 -2.95
C ASP A 48 -10.64 5.47 -3.65
N SER A 49 -10.20 6.71 -3.56
CA SER A 49 -10.77 7.83 -4.30
C SER A 49 -9.83 9.01 -4.20
N GLY A 50 -9.82 9.86 -5.21
CA GLY A 50 -9.00 11.05 -5.20
C GLY A 50 -8.31 11.28 -6.53
N ARG A 51 -7.30 12.14 -6.50
CA ARG A 51 -6.57 12.58 -7.70
C ARG A 51 -5.07 12.46 -7.56
N SER A 52 -4.59 11.81 -6.52
CA SER A 52 -3.15 11.71 -6.28
C SER A 52 -2.57 10.44 -6.86
N VAL A 53 -1.35 10.56 -7.32
CA VAL A 53 -0.49 9.43 -7.64
C VAL A 53 0.17 9.01 -6.33
N ILE A 54 0.17 7.71 -6.05
CA ILE A 54 0.82 7.17 -4.86
C ILE A 54 2.10 6.47 -5.29
N TYR A 55 3.21 6.82 -4.66
CA TYR A 55 4.53 6.26 -4.97
C TYR A 55 4.85 5.13 -4.01
N GLY A 56 5.43 4.06 -4.53
CA GLY A 56 5.75 2.90 -3.71
C GLY A 56 6.58 1.87 -4.45
N GLU A 57 6.50 0.63 -3.98
CA GLU A 57 7.30 -0.48 -4.45
C GLU A 57 6.42 -1.70 -4.67
N VAL A 58 6.73 -2.49 -5.70
CA VAL A 58 6.05 -3.76 -5.96
C VAL A 58 6.95 -4.90 -5.56
N TYR A 59 6.40 -5.84 -4.82
CA TYR A 59 7.04 -7.09 -4.44
C TYR A 59 6.23 -8.26 -4.96
N GLU A 60 6.92 -9.33 -5.36
CA GLU A 60 6.29 -10.60 -5.60
C GLU A 60 6.34 -11.41 -4.32
N VAL A 61 5.17 -11.83 -3.82
CA VAL A 61 5.04 -12.48 -2.52
C VAL A 61 4.32 -13.82 -2.70
N ASP A 62 4.75 -14.84 -1.94
CA ASP A 62 4.00 -16.08 -1.90
C ASP A 62 2.82 -15.96 -0.93
N ASN A 63 2.00 -17.00 -0.87
CA ASN A 63 0.80 -16.95 -0.03
C ASN A 63 1.12 -16.81 1.46
N SER A 64 2.21 -17.40 1.93
CA SER A 64 2.55 -17.31 3.35
C SER A 64 2.99 -15.91 3.75
N VAL A 65 3.74 -15.22 2.89
CA VAL A 65 4.13 -13.83 3.12
C VAL A 65 2.90 -12.93 3.07
N LEU A 66 2.02 -13.17 2.10
CA LEU A 66 0.79 -12.38 1.96
C LEU A 66 -0.10 -12.51 3.20
N GLU A 67 -0.25 -13.72 3.72
CA GLU A 67 -1.03 -13.95 4.95
C GLU A 67 -0.42 -13.22 6.14
N MET A 68 0.92 -13.19 6.25
CA MET A 68 1.60 -12.46 7.30
C MET A 68 1.34 -10.96 7.18
N CYS A 69 1.40 -10.41 5.97
CA CYS A 69 1.08 -9.01 5.72
C CYS A 69 -0.37 -8.70 6.10
N ASP A 70 -1.30 -9.56 5.70
CA ASP A 70 -2.71 -9.40 6.03
C ASP A 70 -2.91 -9.34 7.55
N LEU A 71 -2.24 -10.20 8.28
CA LEU A 71 -2.36 -10.24 9.73
C LEU A 71 -1.85 -8.94 10.36
N ILE A 72 -0.69 -8.48 9.93
CA ILE A 72 -0.07 -7.27 10.48
C ILE A 72 -0.85 -6.01 10.12
N GLU A 73 -1.40 -5.96 8.91
CA GLU A 73 -2.20 -4.81 8.46
C GLU A 73 -3.65 -4.87 8.98
N GLY A 74 -4.04 -5.96 9.63
CA GLY A 74 -5.38 -6.10 10.17
C GLY A 74 -6.46 -6.25 9.09
N HIS A 75 -6.10 -6.91 7.98
CA HIS A 75 -7.05 -7.19 6.91
C HIS A 75 -8.10 -8.21 7.38
N PRO A 76 -9.38 -8.01 7.10
CA PRO A 76 -10.00 -6.89 6.37
C PRO A 76 -10.57 -5.79 7.27
N ASN A 77 -10.32 -5.86 8.58
CA ASN A 77 -11.01 -5.01 9.56
C ASN A 77 -10.40 -3.62 9.71
N PHE A 78 -9.06 -3.51 9.66
CA PHE A 78 -8.39 -2.23 9.71
C PHE A 78 -8.06 -1.78 8.27
N TYR A 79 -6.96 -2.27 7.70
CA TYR A 79 -6.74 -2.13 6.27
C TYR A 79 -7.50 -3.23 5.53
N LYS A 80 -7.89 -2.94 4.30
CA LYS A 80 -8.45 -3.93 3.40
C LYS A 80 -7.56 -4.06 2.17
N ARG A 81 -7.09 -5.28 1.89
CA ARG A 81 -6.31 -5.55 0.70
C ARG A 81 -7.22 -5.67 -0.51
N LYS A 82 -6.94 -4.91 -1.55
CA LYS A 82 -7.68 -4.99 -2.80
C LYS A 82 -6.85 -4.48 -3.96
N LEU A 83 -7.32 -4.67 -5.17
CA LEU A 83 -6.60 -4.28 -6.38
C LEU A 83 -6.30 -2.80 -6.39
N VAL A 84 -5.08 -2.47 -6.82
CA VAL A 84 -4.62 -1.10 -7.02
C VAL A 84 -4.25 -0.95 -8.48
N LYS A 85 -4.58 0.20 -9.07
CA LYS A 85 -4.26 0.48 -10.47
C LYS A 85 -2.92 1.19 -10.56
N LEU A 86 -1.92 0.46 -11.02
CA LEU A 86 -0.58 0.98 -11.21
C LEU A 86 -0.38 1.44 -12.65
N GLU A 87 0.62 2.30 -12.85
CA GLU A 87 1.00 2.71 -14.20
C GLU A 87 1.45 1.50 -15.01
N LYS A 88 1.39 1.63 -16.34
CA LYS A 88 1.81 0.57 -17.28
C LYS A 88 1.05 -0.75 -17.13
N GLY A 89 -0.13 -0.71 -16.50
CA GLY A 89 -1.00 -1.88 -16.43
C GLY A 89 -0.53 -3.01 -15.53
N ILE A 90 0.42 -2.75 -14.63
CA ILE A 90 0.86 -3.77 -13.67
C ILE A 90 -0.30 -4.06 -12.71
N LYS A 91 -0.61 -5.33 -12.52
CA LYS A 91 -1.67 -5.77 -11.61
C LYS A 91 -1.06 -6.11 -10.26
N ALA A 92 -1.54 -5.45 -9.21
CA ALA A 92 -1.10 -5.68 -7.85
C ALA A 92 -2.24 -5.41 -6.88
N GLU A 93 -2.03 -5.79 -5.62
CA GLU A 93 -2.94 -5.44 -4.53
C GLU A 93 -2.23 -4.51 -3.57
N ALA A 94 -3.00 -3.72 -2.83
CA ALA A 94 -2.48 -2.84 -1.80
C ALA A 94 -3.47 -2.77 -0.65
N TYR A 95 -3.03 -2.22 0.47
CA TYR A 95 -3.87 -2.09 1.65
C TYR A 95 -4.50 -0.71 1.70
N PHE A 96 -5.84 -0.68 1.76
CA PHE A 96 -6.64 0.55 1.73
C PHE A 96 -7.36 0.74 3.06
N LEU A 97 -7.60 2.01 3.41
CA LEU A 97 -8.47 2.37 4.53
C LEU A 97 -9.82 2.83 3.99
N PRO A 98 -10.92 2.64 4.76
CA PRO A 98 -12.25 3.07 4.30
C PRO A 98 -12.37 4.59 4.34
N LYS A 99 -12.72 5.18 3.19
CA LYS A 99 -12.89 6.62 3.05
C LYS A 99 -13.89 7.17 4.06
N SER A 100 -14.98 6.46 4.31
CA SER A 100 -16.04 6.93 5.20
C SER A 100 -15.56 7.22 6.62
N ARG A 101 -14.48 6.55 7.04
CA ARG A 101 -13.97 6.66 8.40
C ARG A 101 -12.72 7.55 8.49
N TYR A 102 -12.00 7.73 7.39
CA TYR A 102 -10.69 8.37 7.38
C TYR A 102 -10.59 9.59 6.49
N ASN A 103 -11.69 10.12 6.00
CA ASN A 103 -11.69 11.25 5.06
C ASN A 103 -11.31 12.60 5.67
N SER A 104 -11.22 12.69 7.00
CA SER A 104 -10.85 13.93 7.68
C SER A 104 -9.39 13.97 8.14
N TYR A 105 -8.63 12.93 7.87
CA TYR A 105 -7.21 12.91 8.25
C TYR A 105 -6.39 13.79 7.32
N PRO A 106 -5.24 14.30 7.79
CA PRO A 106 -4.38 15.13 6.93
C PRO A 106 -3.97 14.39 5.67
N VAL A 107 -4.01 15.10 4.54
CA VAL A 107 -3.68 14.53 3.23
C VAL A 107 -2.20 14.76 2.95
N ILE A 108 -1.53 13.74 2.43
CA ILE A 108 -0.16 13.83 1.96
C ILE A 108 -0.23 14.06 0.46
N GLU A 109 -0.21 15.33 0.07
CA GLU A 109 -0.42 15.72 -1.33
C GLU A 109 0.62 15.13 -2.29
N SER A 110 1.84 14.92 -1.81
CA SER A 110 2.90 14.36 -2.64
C SER A 110 2.67 12.91 -3.03
N GLY A 111 1.83 12.17 -2.27
CA GLY A 111 1.65 10.74 -2.49
C GLY A 111 2.86 9.89 -2.09
N LEU A 112 3.80 10.47 -1.37
CA LEU A 112 5.05 9.80 -0.97
C LEU A 112 5.20 9.87 0.55
N TRP A 113 5.28 8.69 1.15
CA TRP A 113 5.52 8.55 2.59
C TRP A 113 6.99 8.60 2.93
#